data_dad35cdd9b1f0b41447917c8f75e91f8
#
_entry.id   dad35cdd9b1f0b41447917c8f75e91f8
#
_cell.length_a   1.000
_cell.length_b   1.000
_cell.length_c   1.000
_cell.angle_alpha   90.00
_cell.angle_beta   90.00
_cell.angle_gamma   90.00
#
_symmetry.space_group_name_H-M   'P 1'
#
loop_
_entity.id
_entity.type
_entity.pdbx_description
1 polymer ?
#
loop_
_entity_poly.entity_id
_entity_poly.type
_entity_poly.pdbx_seq_one_letter_code
_entity_poly.pdbx_strand_id
1 'polypeptide(L)' 'MEHATMNVTGMSCQGCVASVTRVLKAVPGVSDVVVELQPGRAMVTYDADRTTLPVLKAAIEDAGYDVPA' A
#
# COMPACT_ATOMS: atom_id res chain seq x y z
N MET A 1 16.63 2.19 -2.27
CA MET A 1 15.21 1.96 -1.92
C MET A 1 14.43 3.24 -2.05
N GLU A 2 13.28 3.16 -2.66
CA GLU A 2 12.39 4.30 -2.81
C GLU A 2 11.30 4.25 -1.75
N HIS A 3 10.82 5.42 -1.36
CA HIS A 3 9.72 5.54 -0.40
C HIS A 3 8.52 6.16 -1.12
N ALA A 4 7.36 5.57 -0.93
CA ALA A 4 6.12 6.09 -1.50
C ALA A 4 5.06 6.22 -0.40
N THR A 5 4.30 7.29 -0.47
CA THR A 5 3.16 7.51 0.42
C THR A 5 1.91 7.62 -0.44
N MET A 6 0.92 6.80 -0.15
CA MET A 6 -0.33 6.79 -0.89
C MET A 6 -1.49 7.00 0.08
N ASN A 7 -2.43 7.85 -0.30
CA ASN A 7 -3.68 7.97 0.43
C ASN A 7 -4.56 6.80 0.05
N VAL A 8 -5.14 6.13 1.04
CA VAL A 8 -6.00 4.97 0.82
C VAL A 8 -7.36 5.26 1.43
N THR A 9 -8.41 5.14 0.64
CA THR A 9 -9.78 5.30 1.10
C THR A 9 -10.48 3.95 1.19
N GLY A 10 -11.51 3.87 2.03
CA GLY A 10 -12.25 2.64 2.23
C GLY A 10 -11.79 1.81 3.40
N MET A 11 -10.70 2.18 4.06
CA MET A 11 -10.27 1.51 5.29
C MET A 11 -11.12 2.03 6.45
N SER A 12 -11.82 1.13 7.12
CA SER A 12 -12.71 1.50 8.21
C SER A 12 -12.39 0.79 9.52
N CYS A 13 -11.42 -0.13 9.54
CA CYS A 13 -11.08 -0.90 10.72
C CYS A 13 -9.64 -1.42 10.64
N GLN A 14 -9.16 -1.96 11.76
CA GLN A 14 -7.80 -2.50 11.81
C GLN A 14 -7.63 -3.72 10.90
N GLY A 15 -8.69 -4.46 10.65
CA GLY A 15 -8.65 -5.56 9.69
C GLY A 15 -8.35 -5.08 8.28
N CYS A 16 -8.86 -3.90 7.91
CA CYS A 16 -8.57 -3.28 6.63
C CYS A 16 -7.09 -2.91 6.52
N VAL A 17 -6.52 -2.34 7.59
CA VAL A 17 -5.10 -2.01 7.66
C VAL A 17 -4.25 -3.26 7.45
N ALA A 18 -4.62 -4.36 8.11
CA ALA A 18 -3.90 -5.63 7.99
C ALA A 18 -3.98 -6.17 6.56
N SER A 19 -5.13 -6.05 5.91
CA SER A 19 -5.31 -6.52 4.53
C SER A 19 -4.43 -5.74 3.56
N VAL A 20 -4.42 -4.41 3.67
CA VAL A 20 -3.59 -3.56 2.81
C VAL A 20 -2.10 -3.86 3.04
N THR A 21 -1.70 -4.00 4.30
CA THR A 21 -0.32 -4.34 4.63
C THR A 21 0.08 -5.66 3.98
N ARG A 22 -0.79 -6.65 4.06
CA ARG A 22 -0.50 -7.98 3.51
C ARG A 22 -0.33 -7.95 2.00
N VAL A 23 -1.24 -7.28 1.28
CA VAL A 23 -1.17 -7.26 -0.18
C VAL A 23 0.05 -6.49 -0.67
N LEU A 24 0.43 -5.43 0.03
CA LEU A 24 1.62 -4.67 -0.34
C LEU A 24 2.89 -5.48 -0.07
N LYS A 25 2.97 -6.16 1.06
CA LYS A 25 4.13 -7.00 1.37
C LYS A 25 4.30 -8.17 0.41
N ALA A 26 3.22 -8.60 -0.22
CA ALA A 26 3.27 -9.68 -1.19
C ALA A 26 3.82 -9.23 -2.54
N VAL A 27 3.93 -7.94 -2.80
CA VAL A 27 4.48 -7.44 -4.06
C VAL A 27 6.00 -7.63 -4.07
N PRO A 28 6.55 -8.31 -5.10
CA PRO A 28 8.00 -8.46 -5.20
C PRO A 28 8.68 -7.10 -5.28
N GLY A 29 9.74 -6.92 -4.51
CA GLY A 29 10.48 -5.66 -4.46
C GLY A 29 10.10 -4.77 -3.30
N VAL A 30 9.01 -5.06 -2.59
CA VAL A 30 8.62 -4.30 -1.41
C VAL A 30 9.42 -4.79 -0.20
N SER A 31 10.05 -3.85 0.48
CA SER A 31 10.91 -4.13 1.62
C SER A 31 10.19 -3.86 2.96
N ASP A 32 9.39 -2.80 3.01
CA ASP A 32 8.69 -2.43 4.24
C ASP A 32 7.37 -1.74 3.92
N VAL A 33 6.40 -1.89 4.81
CA VAL A 33 5.08 -1.29 4.65
C VAL A 33 4.60 -0.79 6.01
N VAL A 34 4.13 0.45 6.06
CA VAL A 34 3.45 1.00 7.23
C VAL A 34 2.11 1.56 6.76
N VAL A 35 1.03 1.09 7.34
CA VAL A 35 -0.32 1.54 6.98
C VAL A 35 -0.95 2.19 8.20
N GLU A 36 -1.52 3.38 8.00
CA GLU A 36 -2.20 4.12 9.05
C GLU A 36 -3.68 4.23 8.70
N LEU A 37 -4.53 3.95 9.68
CA LEU A 37 -5.98 4.04 9.50
C LEU A 37 -6.43 5.50 9.44
N GLN A 38 -5.81 6.34 10.22
CA GLN A 38 -6.06 7.77 10.26
C GLN A 38 -4.77 8.50 9.98
N PRO A 39 -4.70 9.24 8.87
CA PRO A 39 -5.79 9.66 7.94
C PRO A 39 -6.11 8.67 6.80
N GLY A 40 -5.65 7.45 6.84
CA GLY A 40 -5.82 6.49 5.74
C GLY A 40 -4.68 6.62 4.76
N ARG A 41 -3.52 6.08 5.13
CA ARG A 41 -2.28 6.29 4.38
C ARG A 41 -1.44 5.02 4.42
N ALA A 42 -0.84 4.68 3.28
CA ALA A 42 0.12 3.58 3.20
C ALA A 42 1.48 4.14 2.81
N MET A 43 2.48 3.84 3.61
CA MET A 43 3.87 4.20 3.34
C MET A 43 4.63 2.93 3.00
N VAL A 44 5.26 2.90 1.83
CA VAL A 44 5.91 1.70 1.31
C VAL A 44 7.36 2.02 0.98
N THR A 45 8.26 1.16 1.41
CA THR A 45 9.66 1.18 0.98
C THR A 45 9.86 0.05 -0.01
N TYR A 46 10.31 0.36 -1.20
CA TYR A 46 10.40 -0.62 -2.28
C TYR A 46 11.63 -0.39 -3.14
N ASP A 47 11.99 -1.43 -3.89
CA ASP A 47 13.08 -1.38 -4.85
C ASP A 47 12.50 -0.97 -6.21
N ALA A 48 12.88 0.22 -6.69
CA ALA A 48 12.38 0.77 -7.94
C ALA A 48 12.78 -0.05 -9.16
N ASP A 49 13.81 -0.87 -9.04
CA ASP A 49 14.24 -1.77 -10.12
C ASP A 49 13.35 -3.01 -10.22
N ARG A 50 12.55 -3.30 -9.20
CA ARG A 50 11.74 -4.52 -9.13
C ARG A 50 10.25 -4.25 -9.16
N THR A 51 9.81 -3.09 -8.71
CA THR A 51 8.40 -2.71 -8.71
C THR A 51 8.27 -1.20 -8.90
N THR A 52 7.05 -0.75 -9.13
CA THR A 52 6.76 0.66 -9.35
C THR A 52 5.55 1.08 -8.56
N LEU A 53 5.36 2.39 -8.41
CA LEU A 53 4.21 2.93 -7.69
C LEU A 53 2.86 2.49 -8.29
N PRO A 54 2.65 2.48 -9.62
CA PRO A 54 1.40 1.96 -10.17
C PRO A 54 1.11 0.51 -9.80
N VAL A 55 2.13 -0.33 -9.65
CA VAL A 55 1.95 -1.72 -9.23
C VAL A 55 1.44 -1.78 -7.79
N LEU A 56 2.01 -0.94 -6.92
CA LEU A 56 1.58 -0.87 -5.52
C LEU A 56 0.14 -0.38 -5.42
N LYS A 57 -0.21 0.64 -6.20
CA LYS A 57 -1.56 1.16 -6.26
C LYS A 57 -2.54 0.09 -6.71
N ALA A 58 -2.20 -0.66 -7.77
CA ALA A 58 -3.04 -1.73 -8.28
C ALA A 58 -3.25 -2.83 -7.23
N ALA A 59 -2.24 -3.15 -6.44
CA ALA A 59 -2.36 -4.14 -5.37
C ALA A 59 -3.38 -3.71 -4.33
N ILE A 60 -3.38 -2.43 -3.96
CA ILE A 60 -4.35 -1.89 -3.00
C ILE A 60 -5.76 -1.92 -3.60
N GLU A 61 -5.91 -1.53 -4.86
CA GLU A 61 -7.21 -1.53 -5.53
C GLU A 61 -7.77 -2.95 -5.68
N ASP A 62 -6.90 -3.91 -5.95
CA ASP A 62 -7.27 -5.33 -6.03
C ASP A 62 -7.81 -5.84 -4.70
N ALA A 63 -7.36 -5.30 -3.60
CA ALA A 63 -7.83 -5.68 -2.27
C ALA A 63 -9.19 -5.05 -1.93
N GLY A 64 -9.72 -4.19 -2.79
CA GLY A 64 -11.03 -3.57 -2.59
C GLY A 64 -10.99 -2.17 -2.01
N TYR A 65 -9.84 -1.53 -2.00
CA TYR A 65 -9.67 -0.17 -1.48
C TYR A 65 -9.33 0.77 -2.62
N ASP A 66 -9.47 2.08 -2.38
CA ASP A 66 -9.18 3.09 -3.38
C ASP A 66 -7.91 3.87 -3.04
N VAL A 67 -7.18 4.22 -4.09
CA VAL A 67 -6.03 5.11 -3.98
C VAL A 67 -6.31 6.29 -4.92
N PRO A 68 -6.97 7.35 -4.43
CA PRO A 68 -7.25 8.50 -5.28
C PRO A 68 -5.95 9.18 -5.69
N ALA A 69 -5.96 9.70 -6.90
CA ALA A 69 -4.79 10.35 -7.48
C ALA A 69 -4.40 11.62 -6.72
#